data_0aeb90637877a8274a0e280232abecd6
#
_entry.id   0aeb90637877a8274a0e280232abecd6
#
_cell.length_a   1.000
_cell.length_b   1.000
_cell.length_c   1.000
_cell.angle_alpha   90.00
_cell.angle_beta   90.00
_cell.angle_gamma   90.00
#
_symmetry.space_group_name_H-M   'P 1'
#
loop_
_entity.id
_entity.type
_entity.pdbx_description
1 polymer ?
#
loop_
_entity_poly.entity_id
_entity_poly.type
_entity_poly.pdbx_seq_one_letter_code
_entity_poly.pdbx_strand_id
1 'polypeptide(L)'
;KCNPKNSKCVNGIRYVPINVVDLAGLVPGAHEGKGLGNKFLDSVRTADVLIQVIDVSGTTDLEGNPIENADPAEEIRFLEKEINEWFTDILLKNWTKIKGKNIDSVHSILTGLNISPEVVDHLADELSLPKTRITWSEDEVRKFAYKIRERSLLILIAANKIDLPNAREKFDKLVKEFPNRTILSVYADGELALRKANEKGLVKYNSGALDFEMLANVSEGQRSALNKIAKILKENKGSGVQETLNAAAFRQLELITVFPVSDENKFADNFGNILPDAILVRRGTTALAFAAKIHTDLAKSFLYAIDAKKKIRIAKDYVLKDGDVIKIVSAAK
;
A
#
# COMPACT_ATOMS: atom_id res chain seq x y z
N LYS A 1 1.93 24.92 -14.01
CA LYS A 1 1.12 23.88 -14.63
C LYS A 1 2.07 22.77 -15.09
N CYS A 2 1.90 21.55 -14.61
CA CYS A 2 2.73 20.42 -15.03
C CYS A 2 2.11 19.70 -16.24
N ASN A 3 2.95 19.03 -17.03
CA ASN A 3 2.54 18.15 -18.14
C ASN A 3 3.23 16.80 -18.02
N PRO A 4 2.69 15.91 -17.16
CA PRO A 4 3.27 14.60 -16.86
C PRO A 4 3.24 13.65 -18.05
N LYS A 5 4.25 12.76 -18.13
CA LYS A 5 4.34 11.70 -19.14
C LYS A 5 3.59 10.43 -18.73
N ASN A 6 3.76 10.00 -17.48
CA ASN A 6 3.30 8.69 -16.98
C ASN A 6 2.24 8.77 -15.86
N SER A 7 1.63 9.96 -15.69
CA SER A 7 0.62 10.19 -14.66
C SER A 7 -0.32 11.32 -15.08
N LYS A 8 -1.16 11.83 -14.19
CA LYS A 8 -2.11 12.91 -14.47
C LYS A 8 -1.86 14.10 -13.54
N CYS A 9 -2.10 15.29 -14.05
CA CYS A 9 -2.20 16.51 -13.26
C CYS A 9 -3.55 17.18 -13.61
N VAL A 10 -4.50 17.09 -12.69
CA VAL A 10 -5.88 17.56 -12.91
C VAL A 10 -6.15 18.66 -11.89
N ASN A 11 -6.55 19.85 -12.37
CA ASN A 11 -6.87 21.00 -11.53
C ASN A 11 -5.77 21.36 -10.48
N GLY A 12 -4.49 21.19 -10.84
CA GLY A 12 -3.36 21.46 -9.96
C GLY A 12 -3.01 20.29 -9.02
N ILE A 13 -3.81 19.24 -8.97
CA ILE A 13 -3.52 18.02 -8.20
C ILE A 13 -2.66 17.09 -9.06
N ARG A 14 -1.46 16.77 -8.58
CA ARG A 14 -0.57 15.80 -9.21
C ARG A 14 -0.82 14.42 -8.65
N TYR A 15 -1.25 13.51 -9.51
CA TYR A 15 -1.35 12.09 -9.20
C TYR A 15 0.00 11.41 -9.42
N VAL A 16 0.30 10.43 -8.59
CA VAL A 16 1.53 9.63 -8.69
C VAL A 16 1.13 8.18 -8.99
N PRO A 17 1.77 7.52 -9.97
CA PRO A 17 1.42 6.14 -10.31
C PRO A 17 1.83 5.18 -9.19
N ILE A 18 0.94 4.26 -8.86
CA ILE A 18 1.17 3.10 -8.01
C ILE A 18 0.72 1.84 -8.74
N ASN A 19 1.38 0.72 -8.48
CA ASN A 19 0.93 -0.57 -8.99
C ASN A 19 -0.05 -1.19 -8.00
N VAL A 20 -1.25 -1.50 -8.47
CA VAL A 20 -2.26 -2.26 -7.71
C VAL A 20 -2.47 -3.58 -8.42
N VAL A 21 -2.33 -4.67 -7.66
CA VAL A 21 -2.53 -6.03 -8.17
C VAL A 21 -3.74 -6.63 -7.47
N ASP A 22 -4.70 -7.11 -8.25
CA ASP A 22 -5.83 -7.87 -7.73
C ASP A 22 -5.37 -9.28 -7.37
N LEU A 23 -5.64 -9.69 -6.13
CA LEU A 23 -5.27 -11.01 -5.63
C LEU A 23 -6.49 -11.91 -5.62
N ALA A 24 -6.28 -13.18 -5.94
CA ALA A 24 -7.33 -14.17 -5.78
C ALA A 24 -7.82 -14.23 -4.33
N GLY A 25 -9.13 -14.28 -4.12
CA GLY A 25 -9.71 -14.39 -2.79
C GLY A 25 -9.18 -15.64 -2.05
N LEU A 26 -8.93 -15.48 -0.76
CA LEU A 26 -8.58 -16.60 0.11
C LEU A 26 -9.83 -17.37 0.53
N VAL A 27 -9.70 -18.68 0.55
CA VAL A 27 -10.68 -19.58 1.15
C VAL A 27 -10.06 -20.25 2.38
N PRO A 28 -10.85 -20.70 3.35
CA PRO A 28 -10.36 -21.41 4.53
C PRO A 28 -9.44 -22.59 4.17
N GLY A 29 -8.25 -22.65 4.77
CA GLY A 29 -7.22 -23.66 4.46
C GLY A 29 -6.35 -23.33 3.24
N ALA A 30 -6.31 -22.08 2.83
CA ALA A 30 -5.47 -21.64 1.72
C ALA A 30 -3.95 -21.87 2.00
N HIS A 31 -3.52 -21.76 3.26
CA HIS A 31 -2.15 -22.08 3.68
C HIS A 31 -1.79 -23.56 3.46
N GLU A 32 -2.76 -24.47 3.50
CA GLU A 32 -2.61 -25.90 3.17
C GLU A 32 -2.61 -26.17 1.66
N GLY A 33 -2.77 -25.15 0.82
CA GLY A 33 -2.81 -25.24 -0.63
C GLY A 33 -4.22 -25.45 -1.22
N LYS A 34 -5.28 -25.25 -0.44
CA LYS A 34 -6.66 -25.32 -0.95
C LYS A 34 -6.96 -24.13 -1.85
N GLY A 35 -7.71 -24.36 -2.90
CA GLY A 35 -8.11 -23.32 -3.86
C GLY A 35 -6.91 -22.71 -4.58
N LEU A 36 -6.90 -21.36 -4.71
CA LEU A 36 -5.82 -20.58 -5.31
C LEU A 36 -4.76 -20.09 -4.27
N GLY A 37 -4.74 -20.68 -3.06
CA GLY A 37 -3.91 -20.24 -1.94
C GLY A 37 -2.43 -20.06 -2.30
N ASN A 38 -1.83 -20.99 -3.03
CA ASN A 38 -0.43 -20.87 -3.45
C ASN A 38 -0.17 -19.64 -4.35
N LYS A 39 -1.08 -19.33 -5.28
CA LYS A 39 -0.96 -18.13 -6.14
C LYS A 39 -1.12 -16.84 -5.35
N PHE A 40 -2.06 -16.82 -4.40
CA PHE A 40 -2.22 -15.70 -3.48
C PHE A 40 -0.94 -15.44 -2.70
N LEU A 41 -0.38 -16.47 -2.09
CA LEU A 41 0.81 -16.38 -1.25
C LEU A 41 2.06 -15.98 -2.06
N ASP A 42 2.19 -16.44 -3.31
CA ASP A 42 3.25 -15.97 -4.21
C ASP A 42 3.12 -14.48 -4.54
N SER A 43 1.88 -13.98 -4.70
CA SER A 43 1.63 -12.57 -4.94
C SER A 43 1.89 -11.71 -3.70
N VAL A 44 1.55 -12.20 -2.50
CA VAL A 44 1.84 -11.54 -1.22
C VAL A 44 3.34 -11.29 -1.04
N ARG A 45 4.20 -12.20 -1.50
CA ARG A 45 5.67 -12.04 -1.43
C ARG A 45 6.21 -10.83 -2.18
N THR A 46 5.49 -10.36 -3.20
CA THR A 46 5.91 -9.24 -4.06
C THR A 46 5.24 -7.92 -3.70
N ALA A 47 4.24 -7.96 -2.81
CA ALA A 47 3.52 -6.77 -2.38
C ALA A 47 4.29 -6.01 -1.29
N ASP A 48 4.38 -4.68 -1.44
CA ASP A 48 4.92 -3.82 -0.37
C ASP A 48 3.92 -3.63 0.78
N VAL A 49 2.61 -3.66 0.48
CA VAL A 49 1.50 -3.53 1.44
C VAL A 49 0.28 -4.25 0.90
N LEU A 50 -0.50 -4.87 1.77
CA LEU A 50 -1.79 -5.47 1.44
C LEU A 50 -2.92 -4.50 1.80
N ILE A 51 -3.94 -4.44 0.95
CA ILE A 51 -5.21 -3.80 1.25
C ILE A 51 -6.26 -4.90 1.33
N GLN A 52 -6.67 -5.23 2.54
CA GLN A 52 -7.77 -6.16 2.78
C GLN A 52 -9.09 -5.40 2.63
N VAL A 53 -9.90 -5.80 1.66
CA VAL A 53 -11.26 -5.27 1.49
C VAL A 53 -12.22 -6.19 2.25
N ILE A 54 -12.99 -5.63 3.18
CA ILE A 54 -13.98 -6.35 3.98
C ILE A 54 -15.38 -5.76 3.78
N ASP A 55 -16.41 -6.57 3.96
CA ASP A 55 -17.81 -6.13 4.00
C ASP A 55 -18.19 -5.65 5.41
N VAL A 56 -18.04 -4.34 5.67
CA VAL A 56 -18.35 -3.78 6.97
C VAL A 56 -19.85 -3.79 7.31
N SER A 57 -20.72 -3.96 6.31
CA SER A 57 -22.17 -4.08 6.55
C SER A 57 -22.56 -5.45 7.13
N GLY A 58 -21.70 -6.47 6.94
CA GLY A 58 -21.97 -7.84 7.36
C GLY A 58 -23.10 -8.49 6.57
N THR A 59 -23.20 -8.17 5.28
CA THR A 59 -24.19 -8.77 4.36
C THR A 59 -23.64 -9.97 3.60
N THR A 60 -22.37 -10.28 3.79
CA THR A 60 -21.72 -11.46 3.18
C THR A 60 -20.91 -12.23 4.22
N ASP A 61 -20.78 -13.56 4.00
CA ASP A 61 -19.86 -14.41 4.76
C ASP A 61 -18.44 -14.37 4.19
N LEU A 62 -17.52 -15.17 4.76
CA LEU A 62 -16.11 -15.27 4.34
C LEU A 62 -15.94 -15.78 2.89
N GLU A 63 -16.94 -16.45 2.33
CA GLU A 63 -16.94 -16.96 0.96
C GLU A 63 -17.66 -16.03 -0.02
N GLY A 64 -18.22 -14.90 0.51
CA GLY A 64 -18.96 -13.92 -0.28
C GLY A 64 -20.44 -14.28 -0.50
N ASN A 65 -20.97 -15.31 0.16
CA ASN A 65 -22.38 -15.64 0.08
C ASN A 65 -23.22 -14.66 0.91
N PRO A 66 -24.44 -14.31 0.44
CA PRO A 66 -25.33 -13.47 1.22
C PRO A 66 -25.68 -14.10 2.58
N ILE A 67 -25.53 -13.33 3.65
CA ILE A 67 -25.89 -13.70 5.02
C ILE A 67 -26.44 -12.47 5.75
N GLU A 68 -27.23 -12.69 6.76
CA GLU A 68 -27.68 -11.61 7.63
C GLU A 68 -26.75 -11.45 8.84
N ASN A 69 -26.29 -10.21 9.03
CA ASN A 69 -25.60 -9.78 10.24
C ASN A 69 -24.29 -10.53 10.57
N ALA A 70 -23.45 -10.83 9.57
CA ALA A 70 -22.09 -11.32 9.80
C ALA A 70 -21.26 -10.30 10.64
N ASP A 71 -20.31 -10.82 11.42
CA ASP A 71 -19.33 -9.98 12.12
C ASP A 71 -18.15 -9.67 11.19
N PRO A 72 -17.95 -8.42 10.74
CA PRO A 72 -16.85 -8.08 9.85
C PRO A 72 -15.45 -8.26 10.49
N ALA A 73 -15.36 -8.39 11.82
CA ALA A 73 -14.11 -8.71 12.50
C ALA A 73 -13.61 -10.13 12.17
N GLU A 74 -14.50 -11.04 11.80
CA GLU A 74 -14.12 -12.40 11.39
C GLU A 74 -13.31 -12.41 10.11
N GLU A 75 -13.61 -11.53 9.14
CA GLU A 75 -12.81 -11.40 7.92
C GLU A 75 -11.37 -10.96 8.23
N ILE A 76 -11.20 -10.04 9.18
CA ILE A 76 -9.86 -9.57 9.61
C ILE A 76 -9.09 -10.72 10.26
N ARG A 77 -9.70 -11.39 11.24
CA ARG A 77 -9.07 -12.48 11.98
C ARG A 77 -8.76 -13.67 11.06
N PHE A 78 -9.64 -13.96 10.12
CA PHE A 78 -9.47 -15.03 9.12
C PHE A 78 -8.21 -14.79 8.28
N LEU A 79 -8.08 -13.61 7.62
CA LEU A 79 -6.90 -13.31 6.79
C LEU A 79 -5.61 -13.36 7.62
N GLU A 80 -5.61 -12.77 8.80
CA GLU A 80 -4.44 -12.79 9.68
C GLU A 80 -4.03 -14.21 10.07
N LYS A 81 -4.98 -15.07 10.37
CA LYS A 81 -4.73 -16.48 10.70
C LYS A 81 -4.11 -17.21 9.51
N GLU A 82 -4.70 -17.11 8.32
CA GLU A 82 -4.20 -17.81 7.12
C GLU A 82 -2.76 -17.38 6.79
N ILE A 83 -2.45 -16.09 6.87
CA ILE A 83 -1.09 -15.60 6.60
C ILE A 83 -0.12 -16.03 7.72
N ASN A 84 -0.53 -16.00 8.98
CA ASN A 84 0.28 -16.44 10.11
C ASN A 84 0.66 -17.91 9.99
N GLU A 85 -0.31 -18.77 9.68
CA GLU A 85 -0.07 -20.19 9.47
C GLU A 85 0.86 -20.43 8.27
N TRP A 86 0.71 -19.67 7.20
CA TRP A 86 1.62 -19.76 6.06
C TRP A 86 3.06 -19.42 6.42
N PHE A 87 3.31 -18.33 7.17
CA PHE A 87 4.66 -18.00 7.65
C PHE A 87 5.24 -19.11 8.54
N THR A 88 4.40 -19.67 9.41
CA THR A 88 4.76 -20.79 10.25
C THR A 88 5.15 -22.02 9.42
N ASP A 89 4.34 -22.36 8.43
CA ASP A 89 4.57 -23.48 7.52
C ASP A 89 5.88 -23.34 6.73
N ILE A 90 6.23 -22.13 6.30
CA ILE A 90 7.52 -21.89 5.64
C ILE A 90 8.69 -22.27 6.53
N LEU A 91 8.64 -21.91 7.81
CA LEU A 91 9.70 -22.27 8.76
C LEU A 91 9.68 -23.76 9.10
N LEU A 92 8.52 -24.34 9.39
CA LEU A 92 8.38 -25.75 9.74
C LEU A 92 8.74 -26.69 8.59
N LYS A 93 8.33 -26.42 7.36
CA LYS A 93 8.72 -27.19 6.17
C LYS A 93 10.23 -27.19 5.92
N ASN A 94 10.92 -26.16 6.38
CA ASN A 94 12.37 -26.06 6.29
C ASN A 94 13.09 -26.40 7.61
N TRP A 95 12.37 -26.93 8.62
CA TRP A 95 12.90 -27.11 9.96
C TRP A 95 14.15 -27.99 10.03
N THR A 96 14.24 -29.03 9.20
CA THR A 96 15.44 -29.88 9.09
C THR A 96 16.69 -29.12 8.62
N LYS A 97 16.49 -28.03 7.89
CA LYS A 97 17.58 -27.14 7.42
C LYS A 97 17.96 -26.08 8.45
N ILE A 98 17.11 -25.82 9.45
CA ILE A 98 17.24 -24.77 10.48
C ILE A 98 17.75 -25.36 11.79
N LYS A 99 17.10 -26.42 12.29
CA LYS A 99 17.36 -27.00 13.62
C LYS A 99 18.83 -27.40 13.80
N GLY A 100 19.42 -26.96 14.91
CA GLY A 100 20.80 -27.22 15.25
C GLY A 100 21.85 -26.35 14.55
N LYS A 101 21.43 -25.47 13.64
CA LYS A 101 22.30 -24.50 12.96
C LYS A 101 22.19 -23.12 13.61
N ASN A 102 22.96 -22.16 13.10
CA ASN A 102 22.88 -20.76 13.51
C ASN A 102 21.72 -20.01 12.81
N ILE A 103 21.49 -18.75 13.19
CA ILE A 103 20.40 -17.88 12.70
C ILE A 103 20.48 -17.61 11.19
N ASP A 104 21.68 -17.71 10.57
CA ASP A 104 21.84 -17.51 9.12
C ASP A 104 20.99 -18.49 8.30
N SER A 105 20.68 -19.66 8.86
CA SER A 105 19.77 -20.61 8.23
C SER A 105 18.32 -20.10 8.18
N VAL A 106 17.89 -19.30 9.14
CA VAL A 106 16.59 -18.60 9.13
C VAL A 106 16.64 -17.43 8.17
N HIS A 107 17.74 -16.64 8.16
CA HIS A 107 17.94 -15.55 7.20
C HIS A 107 17.78 -16.06 5.77
N SER A 108 18.43 -17.15 5.41
CA SER A 108 18.39 -17.73 4.06
C SER A 108 16.99 -18.06 3.57
N ILE A 109 16.11 -18.49 4.48
CA ILE A 109 14.72 -18.82 4.15
C ILE A 109 13.88 -17.56 4.03
N LEU A 110 13.99 -16.62 4.99
CA LEU A 110 13.16 -15.43 5.07
C LEU A 110 13.58 -14.34 4.07
N THR A 111 14.83 -14.34 3.59
CA THR A 111 15.27 -13.47 2.47
C THR A 111 14.41 -13.71 1.22
N GLY A 112 13.95 -14.95 0.99
CA GLY A 112 12.98 -15.25 -0.07
C GLY A 112 11.63 -14.57 0.07
N LEU A 113 11.32 -13.97 1.24
CA LEU A 113 10.15 -13.15 1.54
C LEU A 113 10.49 -11.65 1.65
N ASN A 114 11.64 -11.22 1.16
CA ASN A 114 12.16 -9.84 1.29
C ASN A 114 12.31 -9.37 2.76
N ILE A 115 12.54 -10.29 3.70
CA ILE A 115 12.78 -9.97 5.10
C ILE A 115 14.29 -9.90 5.33
N SER A 116 14.76 -8.75 5.82
CA SER A 116 16.19 -8.56 6.03
C SER A 116 16.71 -9.31 7.27
N PRO A 117 18.00 -9.73 7.26
CA PRO A 117 18.64 -10.37 8.41
C PRO A 117 18.51 -9.56 9.71
N GLU A 118 18.61 -8.23 9.64
CA GLU A 118 18.55 -7.34 10.79
C GLU A 118 17.19 -7.44 11.50
N VAL A 119 16.10 -7.56 10.75
CA VAL A 119 14.74 -7.73 11.30
C VAL A 119 14.62 -9.06 12.00
N VAL A 120 15.19 -10.13 11.42
CA VAL A 120 15.22 -11.48 12.00
C VAL A 120 16.02 -11.50 13.30
N ASP A 121 17.22 -10.93 13.30
CA ASP A 121 18.10 -10.87 14.46
C ASP A 121 17.48 -10.09 15.62
N HIS A 122 16.94 -8.91 15.33
CA HIS A 122 16.28 -8.08 16.32
C HIS A 122 15.08 -8.78 16.98
N LEU A 123 14.29 -9.49 16.15
CA LEU A 123 13.13 -10.22 16.66
C LEU A 123 13.55 -11.44 17.51
N ALA A 124 14.60 -12.16 17.09
CA ALA A 124 15.12 -13.27 17.87
C ALA A 124 15.64 -12.82 19.25
N ASP A 125 16.32 -11.65 19.31
CA ASP A 125 16.77 -11.04 20.56
C ASP A 125 15.59 -10.63 21.46
N GLU A 126 14.56 -9.98 20.90
CA GLU A 126 13.35 -9.58 21.62
C GLU A 126 12.62 -10.78 22.23
N LEU A 127 12.56 -11.89 21.50
CA LEU A 127 11.93 -13.13 21.96
C LEU A 127 12.88 -14.01 22.80
N SER A 128 14.11 -13.54 23.05
CA SER A 128 15.16 -14.29 23.77
C SER A 128 15.43 -15.68 23.17
N LEU A 129 15.36 -15.77 21.83
CA LEU A 129 15.59 -17.02 21.12
C LEU A 129 17.08 -17.26 20.84
N PRO A 130 17.61 -18.48 21.02
CA PRO A 130 19.00 -18.79 20.75
C PRO A 130 19.33 -18.65 19.25
N LYS A 131 20.41 -17.88 18.93
CA LYS A 131 20.86 -17.61 17.56
C LYS A 131 22.06 -18.44 17.10
N THR A 132 22.92 -18.87 18.03
CA THR A 132 24.13 -19.65 17.70
C THR A 132 23.82 -21.09 17.34
N ARG A 133 22.82 -21.65 18.00
CA ARG A 133 22.31 -23.01 17.75
C ARG A 133 20.79 -22.99 17.95
N ILE A 134 20.04 -23.12 16.87
CA ILE A 134 18.58 -23.09 16.89
C ILE A 134 18.04 -24.37 17.54
N THR A 135 17.42 -24.20 18.70
CA THR A 135 16.75 -25.28 19.47
C THR A 135 15.29 -24.92 19.78
N TRP A 136 14.72 -23.96 18.99
CA TRP A 136 13.38 -23.46 19.23
C TRP A 136 12.35 -24.58 19.23
N SER A 137 11.44 -24.54 20.18
CA SER A 137 10.23 -25.36 20.19
C SER A 137 9.26 -24.95 19.06
N GLU A 138 8.30 -25.78 18.76
CA GLU A 138 7.27 -25.44 17.74
C GLU A 138 6.49 -24.18 18.12
N ASP A 139 6.18 -23.99 19.41
CA ASP A 139 5.49 -22.80 19.91
C ASP A 139 6.35 -21.53 19.73
N GLU A 140 7.66 -21.62 19.96
CA GLU A 140 8.58 -20.51 19.70
C GLU A 140 8.68 -20.20 18.21
N VAL A 141 8.68 -21.21 17.34
CA VAL A 141 8.63 -21.01 15.87
C VAL A 141 7.34 -20.31 15.45
N ARG A 142 6.19 -20.74 15.97
CA ARG A 142 4.89 -20.09 15.71
C ARG A 142 4.89 -18.63 16.18
N LYS A 143 5.34 -18.39 17.41
CA LYS A 143 5.43 -17.04 17.97
C LYS A 143 6.35 -16.14 17.14
N PHE A 144 7.50 -16.68 16.74
CA PHE A 144 8.43 -15.98 15.86
C PHE A 144 7.80 -15.68 14.49
N ALA A 145 7.17 -16.69 13.85
CA ALA A 145 6.50 -16.54 12.57
C ALA A 145 5.42 -15.46 12.58
N TYR A 146 4.59 -15.42 13.62
CA TYR A 146 3.54 -14.42 13.79
C TYR A 146 4.11 -13.02 13.94
N LYS A 147 5.15 -12.87 14.78
CA LYS A 147 5.78 -11.57 15.00
C LYS A 147 6.57 -11.06 13.80
N ILE A 148 7.26 -11.94 13.07
CA ILE A 148 7.99 -11.56 11.87
C ILE A 148 7.02 -11.12 10.76
N ARG A 149 5.86 -11.81 10.61
CA ARG A 149 4.81 -11.41 9.70
C ARG A 149 4.26 -10.01 10.04
N GLU A 150 3.94 -9.76 11.32
CA GLU A 150 3.44 -8.44 11.76
C GLU A 150 4.38 -7.30 11.40
N ARG A 151 5.71 -7.52 11.47
CA ARG A 151 6.73 -6.52 11.16
C ARG A 151 7.01 -6.36 9.67
N SER A 152 6.87 -7.44 8.92
CA SER A 152 7.34 -7.49 7.53
C SER A 152 6.21 -7.35 6.51
N LEU A 153 4.97 -7.65 6.89
CA LEU A 153 3.82 -7.57 6.01
C LEU A 153 2.79 -6.58 6.56
N LEU A 154 2.78 -5.40 5.97
CA LEU A 154 1.83 -4.36 6.34
C LEU A 154 0.45 -4.68 5.73
N ILE A 155 -0.59 -4.63 6.55
CA ILE A 155 -1.98 -4.84 6.12
C ILE A 155 -2.80 -3.62 6.52
N LEU A 156 -3.48 -3.03 5.54
CA LEU A 156 -4.44 -1.96 5.72
C LEU A 156 -5.83 -2.49 5.40
N ILE A 157 -6.84 -2.09 6.17
CA ILE A 157 -8.20 -2.60 6.03
C ILE A 157 -9.08 -1.53 5.38
N ALA A 158 -9.69 -1.88 4.26
CA ALA A 158 -10.69 -1.10 3.54
C ALA A 158 -12.09 -1.66 3.88
N ALA A 159 -12.75 -1.04 4.87
CA ALA A 159 -14.07 -1.42 5.32
C ALA A 159 -15.13 -0.90 4.34
N ASN A 160 -15.42 -1.71 3.31
CA ASN A 160 -16.30 -1.37 2.20
C ASN A 160 -17.77 -1.53 2.56
N LYS A 161 -18.66 -0.98 1.70
CA LYS A 161 -20.12 -0.93 1.86
C LYS A 161 -20.57 -0.09 3.07
N ILE A 162 -19.84 1.00 3.37
CA ILE A 162 -20.17 1.90 4.48
C ILE A 162 -21.53 2.60 4.31
N ASP A 163 -22.08 2.59 3.10
CA ASP A 163 -23.37 3.16 2.70
C ASP A 163 -24.57 2.32 3.13
N LEU A 164 -24.37 1.05 3.50
CA LEU A 164 -25.44 0.14 3.88
C LEU A 164 -25.89 0.35 5.34
N PRO A 165 -27.13 -0.06 5.68
CA PRO A 165 -27.65 0.03 7.04
C PRO A 165 -26.71 -0.63 8.07
N ASN A 166 -26.58 -0.02 9.25
CA ASN A 166 -25.75 -0.47 10.36
C ASN A 166 -24.23 -0.53 10.10
N ALA A 167 -23.78 -0.27 8.87
CA ALA A 167 -22.36 -0.34 8.52
C ALA A 167 -21.50 0.65 9.32
N ARG A 168 -22.01 1.86 9.58
CA ARG A 168 -21.29 2.87 10.39
C ARG A 168 -21.09 2.39 11.82
N GLU A 169 -22.11 1.83 12.46
CA GLU A 169 -21.99 1.31 13.83
C GLU A 169 -20.96 0.16 13.90
N LYS A 170 -21.02 -0.78 12.94
CA LYS A 170 -20.06 -1.89 12.84
C LYS A 170 -18.65 -1.38 12.59
N PHE A 171 -18.48 -0.38 11.72
CA PHE A 171 -17.19 0.27 11.47
C PHE A 171 -16.61 0.89 12.75
N ASP A 172 -17.39 1.66 13.49
CA ASP A 172 -16.96 2.30 14.74
C ASP A 172 -16.58 1.26 15.81
N LYS A 173 -17.27 0.12 15.84
CA LYS A 173 -16.92 -1.03 16.69
C LYS A 173 -15.59 -1.66 16.28
N LEU A 174 -15.39 -1.91 14.98
CA LEU A 174 -14.13 -2.47 14.44
C LEU A 174 -12.92 -1.60 14.78
N VAL A 175 -13.02 -0.28 14.61
CA VAL A 175 -11.92 0.64 14.93
C VAL A 175 -11.53 0.57 16.41
N LYS A 176 -12.52 0.39 17.30
CA LYS A 176 -12.27 0.23 18.74
C LYS A 176 -11.67 -1.13 19.09
N GLU A 177 -12.07 -2.17 18.38
CA GLU A 177 -11.59 -3.54 18.59
C GLU A 177 -10.16 -3.75 18.08
N PHE A 178 -9.80 -3.07 17.00
CA PHE A 178 -8.47 -3.17 16.38
C PHE A 178 -7.71 -1.83 16.40
N PRO A 179 -7.37 -1.28 17.59
CA PRO A 179 -6.81 0.07 17.72
C PRO A 179 -5.43 0.23 17.05
N ASN A 180 -4.71 -0.88 16.85
CA ASN A 180 -3.39 -0.89 16.23
C ASN A 180 -3.44 -1.16 14.72
N ARG A 181 -4.64 -1.24 14.12
CA ARG A 181 -4.80 -1.44 12.68
C ARG A 181 -5.27 -0.16 12.01
N THR A 182 -4.79 0.08 10.81
CA THR A 182 -5.31 1.16 9.96
C THR A 182 -6.56 0.65 9.24
N ILE A 183 -7.72 1.12 9.68
CA ILE A 183 -9.02 0.77 9.11
C ILE A 183 -9.64 2.03 8.52
N LEU A 184 -10.02 1.98 7.25
CA LEU A 184 -10.63 3.10 6.54
C LEU A 184 -12.01 2.71 6.01
N SER A 185 -12.99 3.59 6.20
CA SER A 185 -14.34 3.39 5.66
C SER A 185 -14.36 3.68 4.17
N VAL A 186 -14.95 2.77 3.38
CA VAL A 186 -14.95 2.84 1.92
C VAL A 186 -16.36 2.69 1.35
N TYR A 187 -16.64 3.48 0.32
CA TYR A 187 -17.83 3.42 -0.52
C TYR A 187 -17.41 3.23 -1.98
N ALA A 188 -17.00 2.00 -2.34
CA ALA A 188 -16.44 1.69 -3.64
C ALA A 188 -17.46 1.88 -4.79
N ASP A 189 -18.72 1.49 -4.59
CA ASP A 189 -19.78 1.67 -5.59
C ASP A 189 -20.05 3.15 -5.89
N GLY A 190 -20.02 4.00 -4.86
CA GLY A 190 -20.16 5.45 -5.03
C GLY A 190 -19.00 6.06 -5.81
N GLU A 191 -17.78 5.67 -5.52
CA GLU A 191 -16.59 6.09 -6.27
C GLU A 191 -16.69 5.67 -7.74
N LEU A 192 -17.06 4.40 -8.01
CA LEU A 192 -17.23 3.89 -9.36
C LEU A 192 -18.34 4.63 -10.13
N ALA A 193 -19.47 4.88 -9.48
CA ALA A 193 -20.58 5.60 -10.05
C ALA A 193 -20.19 7.06 -10.42
N LEU A 194 -19.46 7.74 -9.54
CA LEU A 194 -18.97 9.11 -9.79
C LEU A 194 -17.96 9.17 -10.93
N ARG A 195 -17.04 8.22 -11.01
CA ARG A 195 -16.07 8.15 -12.11
C ARG A 195 -16.78 7.95 -13.45
N LYS A 196 -17.73 7.00 -13.51
CA LYS A 196 -18.54 6.77 -14.70
C LYS A 196 -19.39 7.99 -15.08
N ALA A 197 -19.98 8.67 -14.10
CA ALA A 197 -20.75 9.89 -14.32
C ALA A 197 -19.87 11.04 -14.84
N ASN A 198 -18.66 11.17 -14.33
CA ASN A 198 -17.67 12.16 -14.77
C ASN A 198 -17.19 11.90 -16.20
N GLU A 199 -16.92 10.64 -16.56
CA GLU A 199 -16.56 10.24 -17.93
C GLU A 199 -17.68 10.56 -18.93
N LYS A 200 -18.95 10.44 -18.52
CA LYS A 200 -20.13 10.77 -19.32
C LYS A 200 -20.48 12.28 -19.32
N GLY A 201 -19.71 13.11 -18.61
CA GLY A 201 -19.97 14.54 -18.50
C GLY A 201 -21.25 14.90 -17.73
N LEU A 202 -21.71 14.02 -16.82
CA LEU A 202 -22.88 14.28 -15.97
C LEU A 202 -22.50 15.01 -14.68
N VAL A 203 -21.28 14.82 -14.23
CA VAL A 203 -20.72 15.48 -13.05
C VAL A 203 -19.28 15.95 -13.35
N LYS A 204 -18.79 16.88 -12.53
CA LYS A 204 -17.36 17.21 -12.46
C LYS A 204 -16.84 16.72 -11.14
N TYR A 205 -16.05 15.66 -11.17
CA TYR A 205 -15.51 14.99 -10.01
C TYR A 205 -14.02 14.70 -10.14
N ASN A 206 -13.27 14.99 -9.09
CA ASN A 206 -11.87 14.59 -8.96
C ASN A 206 -11.79 13.44 -7.96
N SER A 207 -11.11 12.35 -8.30
CA SER A 207 -10.93 11.21 -7.39
C SER A 207 -10.37 11.67 -6.03
N GLY A 208 -11.05 11.27 -4.96
CA GLY A 208 -10.70 11.67 -3.58
C GLY A 208 -11.27 13.02 -3.13
N ALA A 209 -12.05 13.71 -3.98
CA ALA A 209 -12.77 14.90 -3.55
C ALA A 209 -13.91 14.55 -2.58
N LEU A 210 -14.22 15.49 -1.69
CA LEU A 210 -15.30 15.35 -0.71
C LEU A 210 -16.69 15.59 -1.30
N ASP A 211 -16.73 16.20 -2.48
CA ASP A 211 -17.95 16.56 -3.19
C ASP A 211 -17.71 16.52 -4.71
N PHE A 212 -18.76 16.82 -5.45
CA PHE A 212 -18.75 16.94 -6.91
C PHE A 212 -19.78 17.95 -7.38
N GLU A 213 -19.58 18.49 -8.57
CA GLU A 213 -20.51 19.42 -9.22
C GLU A 213 -21.40 18.63 -10.20
N MET A 214 -22.74 18.76 -10.08
CA MET A 214 -23.67 18.19 -11.05
C MET A 214 -23.79 19.14 -12.26
N LEU A 215 -23.71 18.61 -13.47
CA LEU A 215 -23.87 19.35 -14.69
C LEU A 215 -25.34 19.38 -15.17
N ALA A 216 -25.69 20.27 -16.12
CA ALA A 216 -27.07 20.57 -16.47
C ALA A 216 -27.89 19.40 -17.09
N ASN A 217 -27.20 18.38 -17.64
CA ASN A 217 -27.83 17.30 -18.44
C ASN A 217 -28.15 16.04 -17.61
N VAL A 218 -28.42 16.18 -16.31
CA VAL A 218 -28.71 15.06 -15.43
C VAL A 218 -30.20 14.82 -15.36
N SER A 219 -30.67 13.60 -15.65
CA SER A 219 -32.07 13.21 -15.50
C SER A 219 -32.50 13.19 -14.02
N GLU A 220 -33.81 13.20 -13.75
CA GLU A 220 -34.34 13.24 -12.40
C GLU A 220 -33.93 12.01 -11.58
N GLY A 221 -33.97 10.81 -12.17
CA GLY A 221 -33.49 9.57 -11.55
C GLY A 221 -31.99 9.59 -11.24
N GLN A 222 -31.18 10.11 -12.17
CA GLN A 222 -29.74 10.27 -11.95
C GLN A 222 -29.45 11.29 -10.84
N ARG A 223 -30.20 12.41 -10.81
CA ARG A 223 -30.09 13.42 -9.76
C ARG A 223 -30.40 12.84 -8.38
N SER A 224 -31.44 12.03 -8.26
CA SER A 224 -31.79 11.36 -7.01
C SER A 224 -30.67 10.42 -6.54
N ALA A 225 -30.10 9.60 -7.44
CA ALA A 225 -28.97 8.72 -7.11
C ALA A 225 -27.71 9.52 -6.71
N LEU A 226 -27.37 10.57 -7.46
CA LEU A 226 -26.22 11.44 -7.16
C LEU A 226 -26.38 12.16 -5.82
N ASN A 227 -27.58 12.60 -5.46
CA ASN A 227 -27.86 13.21 -4.14
C ASN A 227 -27.61 12.23 -2.99
N LYS A 228 -27.98 10.94 -3.15
CA LYS A 228 -27.66 9.91 -2.16
C LYS A 228 -26.14 9.75 -1.99
N ILE A 229 -25.40 9.68 -3.11
CA ILE A 229 -23.94 9.60 -3.09
C ILE A 229 -23.35 10.84 -2.39
N ALA A 230 -23.81 12.06 -2.73
CA ALA A 230 -23.32 13.29 -2.12
C ALA A 230 -23.50 13.30 -0.59
N LYS A 231 -24.64 12.79 -0.10
CA LYS A 231 -24.87 12.64 1.34
C LYS A 231 -23.84 11.71 2.00
N ILE A 232 -23.62 10.53 1.42
CA ILE A 232 -22.66 9.55 1.95
C ILE A 232 -21.23 10.11 1.91
N LEU A 233 -20.82 10.76 0.81
CA LEU A 233 -19.50 11.41 0.73
C LEU A 233 -19.29 12.43 1.83
N LYS A 234 -20.30 13.24 2.13
CA LYS A 234 -20.23 14.25 3.19
C LYS A 234 -20.08 13.62 4.57
N GLU A 235 -20.88 12.58 4.86
CA GLU A 235 -20.84 11.85 6.13
C GLU A 235 -19.54 11.08 6.32
N ASN A 236 -19.03 10.48 5.26
CA ASN A 236 -17.82 9.65 5.28
C ASN A 236 -16.53 10.43 4.99
N LYS A 237 -16.60 11.73 4.72
CA LYS A 237 -15.46 12.57 4.31
C LYS A 237 -14.78 12.06 3.01
N GLY A 238 -15.59 11.75 2.01
CA GLY A 238 -15.19 11.20 0.73
C GLY A 238 -15.60 9.73 0.54
N SER A 239 -15.25 9.15 -0.61
CA SER A 239 -15.53 7.72 -0.90
C SER A 239 -14.61 6.75 -0.12
N GLY A 240 -13.52 7.22 0.45
CA GLY A 240 -12.51 6.42 1.12
C GLY A 240 -11.53 5.69 0.18
N VAL A 241 -11.87 5.51 -1.09
CA VAL A 241 -11.02 4.74 -2.04
C VAL A 241 -9.66 5.41 -2.24
N GLN A 242 -9.62 6.70 -2.60
CA GLN A 242 -8.36 7.42 -2.78
C GLN A 242 -7.58 7.54 -1.47
N GLU A 243 -8.29 7.74 -0.35
CA GLU A 243 -7.67 7.82 0.98
C GLU A 243 -7.02 6.49 1.39
N THR A 244 -7.63 5.36 1.04
CA THR A 244 -7.05 4.02 1.23
C THR A 244 -5.73 3.87 0.49
N LEU A 245 -5.67 4.27 -0.78
CA LEU A 245 -4.45 4.24 -1.58
C LEU A 245 -3.38 5.21 -1.04
N ASN A 246 -3.78 6.40 -0.62
CA ASN A 246 -2.89 7.38 0.01
C ASN A 246 -2.34 6.84 1.34
N ALA A 247 -3.19 6.22 2.16
CA ALA A 247 -2.76 5.62 3.42
C ALA A 247 -1.76 4.49 3.20
N ALA A 248 -1.99 3.62 2.22
CA ALA A 248 -1.06 2.56 1.85
C ALA A 248 0.30 3.13 1.45
N ALA A 249 0.34 4.11 0.53
CA ALA A 249 1.58 4.65 0.01
C ALA A 249 2.30 5.57 1.01
N PHE A 250 1.60 6.55 1.60
CA PHE A 250 2.25 7.63 2.33
C PHE A 250 2.29 7.42 3.85
N ARG A 251 1.35 6.64 4.41
CA ARG A 251 1.33 6.36 5.86
C ARG A 251 1.95 5.02 6.21
N GLN A 252 1.59 3.94 5.50
CA GLN A 252 2.10 2.60 5.80
C GLN A 252 3.51 2.37 5.25
N LEU A 253 3.74 2.73 3.99
CA LEU A 253 5.04 2.59 3.34
C LEU A 253 5.97 3.79 3.54
N GLU A 254 5.47 4.86 4.16
CA GLU A 254 6.20 6.11 4.39
C GLU A 254 6.88 6.64 3.10
N LEU A 255 6.19 6.51 1.96
CA LEU A 255 6.73 7.00 0.70
C LEU A 255 6.67 8.52 0.63
N ILE A 256 7.65 9.07 -0.07
CA ILE A 256 7.69 10.48 -0.46
C ILE A 256 7.72 10.57 -1.98
N THR A 257 7.25 11.69 -2.52
CA THR A 257 7.25 11.96 -3.95
C THR A 257 8.43 12.85 -4.30
N VAL A 258 9.26 12.41 -5.24
CA VAL A 258 10.39 13.19 -5.76
C VAL A 258 10.25 13.35 -7.27
N PHE A 259 10.57 14.55 -7.77
CA PHE A 259 10.44 14.92 -9.17
C PHE A 259 11.81 15.04 -9.83
N PRO A 260 12.23 14.07 -10.66
CA PRO A 260 13.45 14.19 -11.44
C PRO A 260 13.27 15.18 -12.60
N VAL A 261 14.26 16.03 -12.81
CA VAL A 261 14.30 16.99 -13.91
C VAL A 261 15.68 17.03 -14.56
N SER A 262 15.75 17.44 -15.84
CA SER A 262 16.99 17.70 -16.55
C SER A 262 17.38 19.18 -16.52
N ASP A 263 16.38 20.08 -16.49
CA ASP A 263 16.55 21.54 -16.40
C ASP A 263 16.05 22.01 -15.03
N GLU A 264 16.98 22.42 -14.16
CA GLU A 264 16.68 22.89 -12.80
C GLU A 264 16.03 24.30 -12.77
N ASN A 265 16.05 25.03 -13.87
CA ASN A 265 15.46 26.35 -13.97
C ASN A 265 14.00 26.30 -14.41
N LYS A 266 13.70 25.42 -15.35
CA LYS A 266 12.36 25.22 -15.90
C LYS A 266 11.59 24.10 -15.22
N PHE A 267 12.24 23.32 -14.34
CA PHE A 267 11.71 22.08 -13.75
C PHE A 267 11.23 21.09 -14.82
N ALA A 268 12.00 20.98 -15.91
CA ALA A 268 11.59 20.26 -17.10
C ALA A 268 12.56 19.14 -17.47
N ASP A 269 12.09 18.23 -18.33
CA ASP A 269 12.97 17.32 -19.04
C ASP A 269 13.61 17.98 -20.29
N ASN A 270 14.41 17.21 -21.02
CA ASN A 270 15.07 17.69 -22.25
C ASN A 270 14.09 18.02 -23.40
N PHE A 271 12.81 17.63 -23.27
CA PHE A 271 11.75 17.89 -24.23
C PHE A 271 10.85 19.06 -23.83
N GLY A 272 11.12 19.70 -22.68
CA GLY A 272 10.35 20.83 -22.18
C GLY A 272 9.09 20.44 -21.38
N ASN A 273 8.90 19.16 -21.04
CA ASN A 273 7.80 18.75 -20.19
C ASN A 273 8.08 19.14 -18.74
N ILE A 274 7.19 19.95 -18.16
CA ILE A 274 7.33 20.44 -16.76
C ILE A 274 6.93 19.33 -15.80
N LEU A 275 7.80 18.99 -14.83
CA LEU A 275 7.65 17.93 -13.86
C LEU A 275 7.16 16.63 -14.55
N PRO A 276 7.93 16.09 -15.51
CA PRO A 276 7.47 15.00 -16.39
C PRO A 276 7.13 13.74 -15.61
N ASP A 277 7.94 13.44 -14.61
CA ASP A 277 7.83 12.24 -13.80
C ASP A 277 7.65 12.58 -12.30
N ALA A 278 6.93 11.73 -11.60
CA ALA A 278 6.82 11.72 -10.15
C ALA A 278 7.16 10.31 -9.67
N ILE A 279 8.19 10.18 -8.86
CA ILE A 279 8.71 8.90 -8.42
C ILE A 279 8.52 8.78 -6.91
N LEU A 280 7.86 7.69 -6.49
CA LEU A 280 7.74 7.34 -5.09
C LEU A 280 9.02 6.66 -4.60
N VAL A 281 9.56 7.14 -3.49
CA VAL A 281 10.70 6.53 -2.79
C VAL A 281 10.43 6.48 -1.30
N ARG A 282 11.07 5.57 -0.57
CA ARG A 282 10.94 5.50 0.89
C ARG A 282 11.53 6.75 1.55
N ARG A 283 10.93 7.20 2.63
CA ARG A 283 11.52 8.22 3.49
C ARG A 283 12.93 7.79 3.91
N GLY A 284 13.87 8.71 3.91
CA GLY A 284 15.29 8.41 4.16
C GLY A 284 16.10 8.09 2.91
N THR A 285 15.49 8.01 1.73
CA THR A 285 16.21 7.81 0.45
C THR A 285 17.18 8.97 0.20
N THR A 286 18.42 8.63 -0.11
CA THR A 286 19.47 9.61 -0.44
C THR A 286 19.45 9.98 -1.92
N ALA A 287 20.12 11.08 -2.29
CA ALA A 287 20.23 11.53 -3.68
C ALA A 287 20.90 10.46 -4.56
N LEU A 288 21.90 9.71 -4.06
CA LEU A 288 22.54 8.61 -4.78
C LEU A 288 21.58 7.43 -4.99
N ALA A 289 20.85 7.04 -3.94
CA ALA A 289 19.86 5.96 -4.03
C ALA A 289 18.73 6.32 -5.00
N PHE A 290 18.32 7.58 -5.03
CA PHE A 290 17.35 8.09 -6.01
C PHE A 290 17.89 8.02 -7.44
N ALA A 291 19.14 8.42 -7.67
CA ALA A 291 19.78 8.28 -8.97
C ALA A 291 19.78 6.81 -9.46
N ALA A 292 20.08 5.86 -8.56
CA ALA A 292 20.02 4.43 -8.87
C ALA A 292 18.61 3.97 -9.25
N LYS A 293 17.58 4.53 -8.62
CA LYS A 293 16.18 4.21 -8.93
C LYS A 293 15.73 4.74 -10.29
N ILE A 294 16.29 5.86 -10.75
CA ILE A 294 16.05 6.39 -12.10
C ILE A 294 16.76 5.53 -13.13
N HIS A 295 18.06 5.31 -12.94
CA HIS A 295 18.90 4.46 -13.79
C HIS A 295 20.20 4.11 -13.07
N THR A 296 20.62 2.85 -13.16
CA THR A 296 21.85 2.37 -12.50
C THR A 296 23.11 3.12 -12.94
N ASP A 297 23.19 3.54 -14.20
CA ASP A 297 24.36 4.26 -14.72
C ASP A 297 24.46 5.69 -14.15
N LEU A 298 23.32 6.34 -13.83
CA LEU A 298 23.34 7.64 -13.15
C LEU A 298 23.94 7.53 -11.75
N ALA A 299 23.70 6.44 -11.05
CA ALA A 299 24.30 6.19 -9.74
C ALA A 299 25.81 5.88 -9.84
N LYS A 300 26.22 5.07 -10.84
CA LYS A 300 27.63 4.72 -11.04
C LYS A 300 28.50 5.92 -11.40
N SER A 301 27.96 6.86 -12.16
CA SER A 301 28.65 8.06 -12.61
C SER A 301 28.22 9.33 -11.87
N PHE A 302 27.58 9.20 -10.73
CA PHE A 302 27.07 10.30 -9.92
C PHE A 302 28.18 11.25 -9.47
N LEU A 303 28.04 12.54 -9.76
CA LEU A 303 28.93 13.60 -9.28
C LEU A 303 28.29 14.37 -8.11
N TYR A 304 27.10 14.91 -8.33
CA TYR A 304 26.30 15.62 -7.34
C TYR A 304 24.86 15.71 -7.85
N ALA A 305 23.95 16.19 -7.03
CA ALA A 305 22.62 16.57 -7.47
C ALA A 305 22.35 18.06 -7.19
N ILE A 306 21.28 18.59 -7.76
CA ILE A 306 20.82 19.96 -7.54
C ILE A 306 19.39 19.89 -7.02
N ASP A 307 19.14 20.49 -5.85
CA ASP A 307 17.79 20.84 -5.41
C ASP A 307 17.33 22.03 -6.26
N ALA A 308 16.51 21.76 -7.23
CA ALA A 308 16.09 22.77 -8.22
C ALA A 308 15.23 23.88 -7.61
N LYS A 309 14.49 23.59 -6.52
CA LYS A 309 13.69 24.59 -5.81
C LYS A 309 14.57 25.59 -5.05
N LYS A 310 15.61 25.09 -4.38
CA LYS A 310 16.53 25.92 -3.58
C LYS A 310 17.71 26.45 -4.37
N LYS A 311 17.94 25.93 -5.58
CA LYS A 311 19.10 26.29 -6.43
C LYS A 311 20.45 25.97 -5.78
N ILE A 312 20.54 24.89 -5.01
CA ILE A 312 21.74 24.47 -4.31
C ILE A 312 22.23 23.09 -4.77
N ARG A 313 23.53 22.89 -4.77
CA ARG A 313 24.12 21.56 -4.93
C ARG A 313 23.92 20.76 -3.65
N ILE A 314 23.60 19.49 -3.81
CA ILE A 314 23.43 18.52 -2.72
C ILE A 314 24.36 17.33 -2.94
N ALA A 315 24.91 16.79 -1.86
CA ALA A 315 25.81 15.65 -1.87
C ALA A 315 25.07 14.33 -2.07
N LYS A 316 25.80 13.25 -2.32
CA LYS A 316 25.27 11.91 -2.58
C LYS A 316 24.45 11.34 -1.42
N ASP A 317 24.79 11.71 -0.20
CA ASP A 317 24.17 11.29 1.08
C ASP A 317 23.05 12.23 1.56
N TYR A 318 22.74 13.29 0.82
CA TYR A 318 21.62 14.17 1.14
C TYR A 318 20.31 13.37 1.13
N VAL A 319 19.60 13.42 2.26
CA VAL A 319 18.29 12.75 2.43
C VAL A 319 17.20 13.60 1.80
N LEU A 320 16.51 13.00 0.81
CA LEU A 320 15.45 13.65 0.07
C LEU A 320 14.18 13.87 0.91
N LYS A 321 13.43 14.91 0.58
CA LYS A 321 12.16 15.29 1.21
C LYS A 321 11.01 15.18 0.23
N ASP A 322 9.81 15.06 0.77
CA ASP A 322 8.60 15.03 -0.05
C ASP A 322 8.45 16.31 -0.87
N GLY A 323 8.16 16.14 -2.15
CA GLY A 323 8.03 17.22 -3.10
C GLY A 323 9.36 17.80 -3.62
N ASP A 324 10.51 17.24 -3.30
CA ASP A 324 11.79 17.71 -3.85
C ASP A 324 11.83 17.59 -5.37
N VAL A 325 12.40 18.61 -6.03
CA VAL A 325 12.65 18.62 -7.48
C VAL A 325 14.16 18.51 -7.69
N ILE A 326 14.60 17.39 -8.23
CA ILE A 326 16.01 16.99 -8.22
C ILE A 326 16.55 16.80 -9.63
N LYS A 327 17.63 17.51 -9.94
CA LYS A 327 18.48 17.23 -11.11
C LYS A 327 19.68 16.41 -10.69
N ILE A 328 19.86 15.24 -11.29
CA ILE A 328 21.08 14.42 -11.12
C ILE A 328 22.12 14.89 -12.12
N VAL A 329 23.33 15.15 -11.65
CA VAL A 329 24.49 15.45 -12.48
C VAL A 329 25.46 14.28 -12.40
N SER A 330 25.70 13.65 -13.54
CA SER A 330 26.58 12.50 -13.70
C SER A 330 27.70 12.83 -14.68
N ALA A 331 28.82 12.11 -14.58
CA ALA A 331 29.88 12.21 -15.59
C ALA A 331 29.32 11.73 -16.94
N ALA A 332 29.56 12.50 -17.98
CA ALA A 332 29.26 12.06 -19.32
C ALA A 332 30.07 10.79 -19.66
N LYS A 333 29.39 9.78 -20.21
CA LYS A 333 30.06 8.66 -20.86
C LYS A 333 30.41 9.05 -22.29
#